data_53d2103f178db6c56ae49776acd154ee
#
_entry.id   53d2103f178db6c56ae49776acd154ee
#
_cell.length_a   1.000
_cell.length_b   1.000
_cell.length_c   1.000
_cell.angle_alpha   90.00
_cell.angle_beta   90.00
_cell.angle_gamma   90.00
#
_symmetry.space_group_name_H-M   'P 1'
#
loop_
_entity.id
_entity.type
_entity.pdbx_description
1 polymer ?
#
loop_
_entity_poly.entity_id
_entity_poly.type
_entity_poly.pdbx_seq_one_letter_code
_entity_poly.pdbx_strand_id
1 'polypeptide(L)'
;MNVANTQIGDWLGLHPLATEDDILRIVEGRLPPSVIKRLAALGLERSEIDAVVIPSRTLQHRRSRREKLTIEESDRVVRFIRALSLAGSVYGGPERALAWLRKSHPRLDGRTPLSLLKTDTGARIVEELLIQIDEGMFV
;
A
#
# COMPACT_ATOMS: atom_id res chain seq x y z
N MET A 1 13.20 10.11 11.50
CA MET A 1 12.29 8.96 11.33
C MET A 1 11.16 9.37 10.40
N ASN A 2 10.90 8.58 9.38
CA ASN A 2 9.80 8.85 8.46
C ASN A 2 8.48 8.36 9.08
N VAL A 3 7.49 9.26 9.18
CA VAL A 3 6.17 8.94 9.75
C VAL A 3 5.50 7.79 8.97
N ALA A 4 5.64 7.77 7.64
CA ALA A 4 5.10 6.71 6.80
C ALA A 4 5.69 5.35 7.17
N ASN A 5 6.98 5.28 7.44
CA ASN A 5 7.64 4.03 7.81
C ASN A 5 7.13 3.51 9.17
N THR A 6 6.92 4.40 10.12
CA THR A 6 6.36 4.05 11.42
C THR A 6 4.93 3.50 11.27
N GLN A 7 4.10 4.14 10.45
CA GLN A 7 2.74 3.68 10.19
C GLN A 7 2.70 2.32 9.49
N ILE A 8 3.64 2.05 8.59
CA ILE A 8 3.72 0.74 7.93
C ILE A 8 3.83 -0.38 8.96
N GLY A 9 4.73 -0.23 9.92
CA GLY A 9 4.88 -1.19 11.00
C GLY A 9 3.61 -1.36 11.82
N ASP A 10 3.00 -0.25 12.23
CA ASP A 10 1.78 -0.25 13.05
C ASP A 10 0.63 -0.94 12.31
N TRP A 11 0.39 -0.58 11.07
CA TRP A 11 -0.72 -1.12 10.29
C TRP A 11 -0.55 -2.60 9.94
N LEU A 12 0.68 -3.07 9.80
CA LEU A 12 0.96 -4.48 9.57
C LEU A 12 1.03 -5.29 10.87
N GLY A 13 0.93 -4.65 12.02
CA GLY A 13 1.04 -5.32 13.31
C GLY A 13 2.47 -5.78 13.61
N LEU A 14 3.46 -5.07 13.07
CA LEU A 14 4.87 -5.35 13.26
C LEU A 14 5.50 -4.33 14.22
N HIS A 15 6.76 -4.57 14.60
CA HIS A 15 7.52 -3.59 15.36
C HIS A 15 7.69 -2.31 14.54
N PRO A 16 7.83 -1.14 15.21
CA PRO A 16 8.07 0.11 14.51
C PRO A 16 9.24 0.02 13.54
N LEU A 17 9.00 0.46 12.31
CA LEU A 17 10.00 0.48 11.25
C LEU A 17 10.52 1.90 11.11
N ALA A 18 11.81 2.09 11.35
CA ALA A 18 12.40 3.43 11.37
C ALA A 18 13.01 3.84 10.02
N THR A 19 13.50 2.89 9.25
CA THR A 19 14.29 3.16 8.05
C THR A 19 13.78 2.37 6.83
N GLU A 20 14.19 2.82 5.65
CA GLU A 20 13.94 2.06 4.41
C GLU A 20 14.61 0.68 4.46
N ASP A 21 15.75 0.55 5.13
CA ASP A 21 16.42 -0.73 5.28
C ASP A 21 15.59 -1.71 6.12
N ASP A 22 14.91 -1.21 7.15
CA ASP A 22 13.99 -2.05 7.94
C ASP A 22 12.86 -2.60 7.07
N ILE A 23 12.31 -1.76 6.18
CA ILE A 23 11.27 -2.16 5.25
C ILE A 23 11.80 -3.19 4.25
N LEU A 24 12.99 -2.95 3.71
CA LEU A 24 13.64 -3.89 2.79
C LEU A 24 13.79 -5.27 3.42
N ARG A 25 14.24 -5.34 4.65
CA ARG A 25 14.42 -6.60 5.37
C ARG A 25 13.10 -7.35 5.55
N ILE A 26 12.02 -6.62 5.81
CA ILE A 26 10.69 -7.21 5.95
C ILE A 26 10.21 -7.79 4.62
N VAL A 27 10.41 -7.06 3.54
CA VAL A 27 10.03 -7.52 2.19
C VAL A 27 10.87 -8.76 1.80
N GLU A 28 12.17 -8.71 2.01
CA GLU A 28 13.06 -9.84 1.73
C GLU A 28 12.75 -11.06 2.61
N GLY A 29 12.35 -10.82 3.85
CA GLY A 29 11.92 -11.86 4.78
C GLY A 29 10.55 -12.44 4.47
N ARG A 30 9.82 -11.85 3.55
CA ARG A 30 8.49 -12.25 3.08
C ARG A 30 7.44 -12.17 4.19
N LEU A 31 6.36 -11.47 3.92
CA LEU A 31 5.27 -11.28 4.88
C LEU A 31 4.39 -12.52 4.98
N PRO A 32 3.80 -12.79 6.16
CA PRO A 32 2.83 -13.86 6.28
C PRO A 32 1.51 -13.47 5.59
N PRO A 33 0.72 -14.44 5.08
CA PRO A 33 -0.58 -14.16 4.47
C PRO A 33 -1.56 -13.42 5.37
N SER A 34 -1.38 -13.52 6.69
CA SER A 34 -2.24 -12.84 7.66
C SER A 34 -2.23 -11.31 7.54
N VAL A 35 -1.19 -10.72 6.92
CA VAL A 35 -1.16 -9.26 6.69
C VAL A 35 -2.31 -8.78 5.81
N ILE A 36 -2.87 -9.66 4.98
CA ILE A 36 -3.99 -9.30 4.10
C ILE A 36 -5.22 -8.92 4.93
N LYS A 37 -5.42 -9.54 6.09
CA LYS A 37 -6.50 -9.16 7.01
C LYS A 37 -6.31 -7.74 7.54
N ARG A 38 -5.05 -7.32 7.69
CA ARG A 38 -4.74 -5.94 8.09
C ARG A 38 -5.14 -4.94 7.03
N LEU A 39 -4.94 -5.27 5.77
CA LEU A 39 -5.37 -4.42 4.64
C LEU A 39 -6.88 -4.29 4.61
N ALA A 40 -7.60 -5.39 4.80
CA ALA A 40 -9.06 -5.38 4.88
C ALA A 40 -9.56 -4.52 6.06
N ALA A 41 -8.89 -4.61 7.20
CA ALA A 41 -9.22 -3.81 8.37
C ALA A 41 -9.01 -2.30 8.13
N LEU A 42 -8.09 -1.94 7.25
CA LEU A 42 -7.87 -0.55 6.83
C LEU A 42 -8.93 -0.06 5.83
N GLY A 43 -9.78 -0.94 5.34
CA GLY A 43 -10.87 -0.60 4.45
C GLY A 43 -10.73 -1.07 3.01
N LEU A 44 -9.64 -1.77 2.68
CA LEU A 44 -9.44 -2.27 1.33
C LEU A 44 -10.40 -3.43 1.06
N GLU A 45 -11.16 -3.35 -0.02
CA GLU A 45 -12.12 -4.37 -0.39
C GLU A 45 -11.42 -5.58 -1.03
N ARG A 46 -12.08 -6.74 -0.95
CA ARG A 46 -11.54 -7.98 -1.51
C ARG A 46 -11.22 -7.87 -3.00
N SER A 47 -12.07 -7.23 -3.76
CA SER A 47 -11.84 -7.00 -5.19
C SER A 47 -10.61 -6.13 -5.45
N GLU A 48 -10.37 -5.17 -4.58
CA GLU A 48 -9.21 -4.28 -4.66
C GLU A 48 -7.92 -5.03 -4.32
N ILE A 49 -7.96 -5.83 -3.26
CA ILE A 49 -6.82 -6.68 -2.89
C ILE A 49 -6.48 -7.63 -4.04
N ASP A 50 -7.50 -8.27 -4.62
CA ASP A 50 -7.34 -9.18 -5.76
C ASP A 50 -6.65 -8.50 -6.95
N ALA A 51 -7.06 -7.28 -7.25
CA ALA A 51 -6.56 -6.55 -8.41
C ALA A 51 -5.18 -5.93 -8.22
N VAL A 52 -4.86 -5.47 -7.01
CA VAL A 52 -3.69 -4.62 -6.76
C VAL A 52 -2.59 -5.29 -5.96
N VAL A 53 -2.94 -6.19 -5.05
CA VAL A 53 -1.98 -6.80 -4.12
C VAL A 53 -1.68 -8.25 -4.48
N ILE A 54 -2.70 -9.11 -4.39
CA ILE A 54 -2.56 -10.54 -4.62
C ILE A 54 -3.90 -11.12 -5.08
N PRO A 55 -3.92 -11.91 -6.17
CA PRO A 55 -5.15 -12.58 -6.58
C PRO A 55 -5.70 -13.48 -5.46
N SER A 56 -7.00 -13.50 -5.30
CA SER A 56 -7.67 -14.29 -4.25
C SER A 56 -7.27 -15.77 -4.29
N ARG A 57 -7.18 -16.32 -5.49
CA ARG A 57 -6.79 -17.71 -5.70
C ARG A 57 -5.37 -17.99 -5.22
N THR A 58 -4.45 -17.08 -5.53
CA THR A 58 -3.05 -17.19 -5.09
C THR A 58 -2.96 -17.08 -3.57
N LEU A 59 -3.69 -16.14 -2.97
CA LEU A 59 -3.72 -15.98 -1.52
C LEU A 59 -4.23 -17.25 -0.83
N GLN A 60 -5.32 -17.82 -1.34
CA GLN A 60 -5.86 -19.07 -0.79
C GLN A 60 -4.84 -20.21 -0.88
N HIS A 61 -4.10 -20.28 -1.97
CA HIS A 61 -3.04 -21.27 -2.17
C HIS A 61 -1.90 -21.10 -1.14
N ARG A 62 -1.47 -19.85 -0.89
CA ARG A 62 -0.46 -19.56 0.14
C ARG A 62 -0.95 -20.03 1.51
N ARG A 63 -2.20 -19.69 1.85
CA ARG A 63 -2.79 -20.07 3.14
C ARG A 63 -2.89 -21.60 3.32
N SER A 64 -3.36 -22.32 2.30
CA SER A 64 -3.55 -23.76 2.38
C SER A 64 -2.22 -24.50 2.54
N ARG A 65 -1.15 -23.98 1.97
CA ARG A 65 0.19 -24.57 2.05
C ARG A 65 1.02 -24.01 3.21
N ARG A 66 0.47 -23.08 3.98
CA ARG A 66 1.19 -22.39 5.06
C ARG A 66 2.48 -21.74 4.56
N GLU A 67 2.43 -21.18 3.38
CA GLU A 67 3.55 -20.46 2.78
C GLU A 67 3.45 -18.97 3.04
N LYS A 68 4.59 -18.30 3.15
CA LYS A 68 4.64 -16.85 3.18
C LYS A 68 4.32 -16.30 1.80
N LEU A 69 3.95 -15.03 1.75
CA LEU A 69 3.85 -14.29 0.49
C LEU A 69 5.23 -14.25 -0.16
N THR A 70 5.26 -14.12 -1.48
CA THR A 70 6.53 -13.93 -2.19
C THR A 70 7.09 -12.54 -1.88
N ILE A 71 8.34 -12.30 -2.29
CA ILE A 71 8.96 -10.97 -2.18
C ILE A 71 8.12 -9.93 -2.94
N GLU A 72 7.69 -10.27 -4.15
CA GLU A 72 6.85 -9.36 -4.95
C GLU A 72 5.49 -9.08 -4.31
N GLU A 73 4.84 -10.10 -3.79
CA GLU A 73 3.57 -9.96 -3.09
C GLU A 73 3.74 -9.11 -1.82
N SER A 74 4.79 -9.36 -1.07
CA SER A 74 5.14 -8.57 0.12
C SER A 74 5.42 -7.12 -0.22
N ASP A 75 6.13 -6.88 -1.33
CA ASP A 75 6.41 -5.54 -1.81
C ASP A 75 5.13 -4.78 -2.17
N ARG A 76 4.16 -5.45 -2.79
CA ARG A 76 2.87 -4.83 -3.12
C ARG A 76 2.08 -4.44 -1.87
N VAL A 77 2.14 -5.25 -0.82
CA VAL A 77 1.52 -4.91 0.47
C VAL A 77 2.13 -3.62 1.02
N VAL A 78 3.45 -3.56 1.09
CA VAL A 78 4.16 -2.38 1.58
C VAL A 78 3.88 -1.16 0.69
N ARG A 79 3.86 -1.36 -0.61
CA ARG A 79 3.58 -0.31 -1.59
C ARG A 79 2.21 0.32 -1.38
N PHE A 80 1.18 -0.50 -1.18
CA PHE A 80 -0.16 -0.02 -0.87
C PHE A 80 -0.19 0.78 0.43
N ILE A 81 0.39 0.24 1.49
CA ILE A 81 0.38 0.88 2.81
C ILE A 81 1.15 2.20 2.80
N ARG A 82 2.26 2.24 2.07
CA ARG A 82 3.03 3.48 1.91
C ARG A 82 2.19 4.57 1.22
N ALA A 83 1.49 4.22 0.15
CA ALA A 83 0.62 5.15 -0.55
C ALA A 83 -0.54 5.60 0.35
N LEU A 84 -1.15 4.67 1.09
CA LEU A 84 -2.22 4.98 2.03
C LEU A 84 -1.74 5.93 3.14
N SER A 85 -0.55 5.68 3.69
CA SER A 85 0.04 6.51 4.72
C SER A 85 0.30 7.93 4.21
N LEU A 86 0.88 8.04 3.03
CA LEU A 86 1.20 9.32 2.42
C LEU A 86 -0.08 10.10 2.09
N ALA A 87 -1.06 9.45 1.50
CA ALA A 87 -2.36 10.09 1.23
C ALA A 87 -3.07 10.49 2.53
N GLY A 88 -2.94 9.69 3.58
CA GLY A 88 -3.49 10.00 4.89
C GLY A 88 -2.86 11.24 5.52
N SER A 89 -1.56 11.45 5.32
CA SER A 89 -0.90 12.64 5.83
C SER A 89 -1.34 13.91 5.09
N VAL A 90 -1.74 13.77 3.84
CA VAL A 90 -2.23 14.91 3.02
C VAL A 90 -3.69 15.22 3.34
N TYR A 91 -4.53 14.20 3.44
CA TYR A 91 -5.99 14.35 3.52
C TYR A 91 -6.60 14.09 4.90
N GLY A 92 -5.84 13.57 5.82
CA GLY A 92 -6.28 13.40 7.20
C GLY A 92 -6.91 12.03 7.52
N GLY A 93 -6.13 10.97 7.45
CA GLY A 93 -6.51 9.63 7.92
C GLY A 93 -6.82 8.61 6.83
N PRO A 94 -6.97 7.33 7.23
CA PRO A 94 -7.10 6.23 6.28
C PRO A 94 -8.36 6.30 5.41
N GLU A 95 -9.49 6.73 5.97
CA GLU A 95 -10.75 6.80 5.23
C GLU A 95 -10.68 7.81 4.08
N ARG A 96 -10.15 9.00 4.37
CA ARG A 96 -9.97 10.05 3.36
C ARG A 96 -8.90 9.67 2.36
N ALA A 97 -7.85 9.01 2.81
CA ALA A 97 -6.81 8.49 1.95
C ALA A 97 -7.36 7.48 0.95
N LEU A 98 -8.17 6.53 1.41
CA LEU A 98 -8.82 5.56 0.53
C LEU A 98 -9.77 6.22 -0.47
N ALA A 99 -10.55 7.21 -0.02
CA ALA A 99 -11.44 7.95 -0.90
C ALA A 99 -10.66 8.60 -2.05
N TRP A 100 -9.51 9.20 -1.74
CA TRP A 100 -8.64 9.78 -2.76
C TRP A 100 -8.04 8.74 -3.68
N LEU A 101 -7.55 7.63 -3.12
CA LEU A 101 -6.96 6.53 -3.92
C LEU A 101 -7.97 5.89 -4.89
N ARG A 102 -9.24 5.91 -4.53
CA ARG A 102 -10.32 5.32 -5.36
C ARG A 102 -10.87 6.26 -6.41
N LYS A 103 -10.49 7.52 -6.37
CA LYS A 103 -11.01 8.54 -7.30
C LYS A 103 -10.13 8.64 -8.53
N SER A 104 -10.77 8.70 -9.72
CA SER A 104 -10.02 8.95 -10.94
C SER A 104 -9.53 10.39 -11.03
N HIS A 105 -8.36 10.59 -11.61
CA HIS A 105 -7.72 11.90 -11.73
C HIS A 105 -7.34 12.20 -13.18
N PRO A 106 -7.62 13.41 -13.67
CA PRO A 106 -7.20 13.81 -15.02
C PRO A 106 -5.70 13.69 -15.24
N ARG A 107 -4.89 13.97 -14.21
CA ARG A 107 -3.43 13.86 -14.29
C ARG A 107 -2.92 12.43 -14.42
N LEU A 108 -3.79 11.45 -14.19
CA LEU A 108 -3.49 10.04 -14.34
C LEU A 108 -4.23 9.43 -15.54
N ASP A 109 -4.59 10.26 -16.51
CA ASP A 109 -5.37 9.87 -17.68
C ASP A 109 -6.70 9.21 -17.31
N GLY A 110 -7.35 9.72 -16.25
CA GLY A 110 -8.63 9.20 -15.79
C GLY A 110 -8.53 7.91 -14.97
N ARG A 111 -7.32 7.42 -14.72
CA ARG A 111 -7.11 6.23 -13.86
C ARG A 111 -7.18 6.61 -12.39
N THR A 112 -7.45 5.62 -11.55
CA THR A 112 -7.40 5.81 -10.10
C THR A 112 -5.97 5.60 -9.60
N PRO A 113 -5.52 6.35 -8.58
CA PRO A 113 -4.24 6.09 -7.95
C PRO A 113 -4.10 4.63 -7.49
N LEU A 114 -5.17 4.07 -6.93
CA LEU A 114 -5.17 2.69 -6.45
C LEU A 114 -4.79 1.71 -7.56
N SER A 115 -5.33 1.87 -8.76
CA SER A 115 -5.03 0.98 -9.89
C SER A 115 -3.56 1.03 -10.32
N LEU A 116 -2.89 2.14 -10.09
CA LEU A 116 -1.48 2.31 -10.44
C LEU A 116 -0.54 1.60 -9.47
N LEU A 117 -1.02 1.20 -8.30
CA LEU A 117 -0.19 0.54 -7.29
C LEU A 117 0.18 -0.91 -7.66
N LYS A 118 -0.32 -1.43 -8.76
CA LYS A 118 0.05 -2.75 -9.27
C LYS A 118 1.53 -2.84 -9.64
N THR A 119 2.14 -1.72 -10.03
CA THR A 119 3.53 -1.66 -10.46
C THR A 119 4.32 -0.68 -9.60
N ASP A 120 5.63 -0.89 -9.53
CA ASP A 120 6.52 0.02 -8.84
C ASP A 120 6.49 1.41 -9.51
N THR A 121 6.54 1.46 -10.83
CA THR A 121 6.48 2.71 -11.58
C THR A 121 5.19 3.47 -11.30
N GLY A 122 4.05 2.77 -11.30
CA GLY A 122 2.76 3.38 -10.97
C GLY A 122 2.72 3.94 -9.56
N ALA A 123 3.28 3.21 -8.59
CA ALA A 123 3.36 3.67 -7.21
C ALA A 123 4.18 4.95 -7.08
N ARG A 124 5.28 5.05 -7.81
CA ARG A 124 6.10 6.27 -7.83
C ARG A 124 5.35 7.47 -8.37
N ILE A 125 4.57 7.26 -9.42
CA ILE A 125 3.71 8.32 -9.98
C ILE A 125 2.71 8.81 -8.94
N VAL A 126 2.09 7.90 -8.21
CA VAL A 126 1.15 8.24 -7.14
C VAL A 126 1.84 9.02 -6.02
N GLU A 127 3.00 8.56 -5.57
CA GLU A 127 3.78 9.23 -4.54
C GLU A 127 4.18 10.64 -4.96
N GLU A 128 4.68 10.80 -6.18
CA GLU A 128 5.03 12.11 -6.72
C GLU A 128 3.83 13.05 -6.75
N LEU A 129 2.69 12.56 -7.22
CA LEU A 129 1.47 13.36 -7.26
C LEU A 129 1.05 13.82 -5.86
N LEU A 130 1.11 12.93 -4.87
CA LEU A 130 0.79 13.27 -3.49
C LEU A 130 1.75 14.30 -2.91
N ILE A 131 3.03 14.17 -3.18
CA ILE A 131 4.04 15.13 -2.74
C ILE A 131 3.77 16.50 -3.35
N GLN A 132 3.48 16.55 -4.64
CA GLN A 132 3.15 17.78 -5.35
C GLN A 132 1.90 18.45 -4.79
N ILE A 133 0.87 17.67 -4.47
CA ILE A 133 -0.35 18.18 -3.85
C ILE A 133 -0.05 18.74 -2.47
N ASP A 134 0.73 18.01 -1.66
CA ASP A 134 1.12 18.44 -0.32
C ASP A 134 1.92 19.75 -0.33
N GLU A 135 2.74 19.93 -1.35
CA GLU A 135 3.53 21.15 -1.55
C GLU A 135 2.73 22.32 -2.16
N GLY A 136 1.44 22.10 -2.43
CA GLY A 136 0.57 23.13 -2.99
C GLY A 136 0.80 23.46 -4.46
N MET A 137 1.41 22.54 -5.20
CA MET A 137 1.70 22.74 -6.63
C MET A 137 0.45 22.65 -7.50
N PHE A 138 -0.63 22.09 -6.96
CA PHE A 138 -1.91 21.95 -7.65
C PHE A 138 -3.02 22.47 -6.74
N VAL A 139 -3.44 23.65 -7.01
CA VAL A 139 -4.54 24.28 -6.27
C VAL A 139 -5.82 24.17 -7.06
#